data_4920e4b021483d8b8b72faf757f01e78
#
_entry.id   4920e4b021483d8b8b72faf757f01e78
#
_cell.length_a   1.000
_cell.length_b   1.000
_cell.length_c   1.000
_cell.angle_alpha   90.00
_cell.angle_beta   90.00
_cell.angle_gamma   90.00
#
_symmetry.space_group_name_H-M   'P 1'
#
loop_
_entity.id
_entity.type
_entity.pdbx_description
1 polymer ?
#
loop_
_entity_poly.entity_id
_entity_poly.type
_entity_poly.pdbx_seq_one_letter_code
_entity_poly.pdbx_strand_id
1 'polypeptide(L)'
;MRVRLSPPAAATAGALPEIVALLDRVFPTARRRAPDLEWQYLRNPAGPARYVNAYTESGELVAHYAVLPTPPLAESPVAFPCTYFSANTAVDPAARVPGLMVATARALFRELQRDGPALVLGVANENSFQGFTRVLGFRHLGRLTLTVHAPGTMPAVSAPRALAQDLAHLAWRTARPGVATYGDPAGGALTVRLRYHGVPLDAVLSTGQPEEAVAGLALPRPAVWVPRLYASFGARVGGGVAVPGRLRPSPLEYIVRVLGDAALVEPVCRYLLRRRFEFLDFDVV
;
A
#
# COMPACT_ATOMS: atom_id res chain seq x y z
N MET A 1 -6.04 -19.65 24.74
CA MET A 1 -5.86 -18.21 24.98
C MET A 1 -7.12 -17.50 24.52
N ARG A 2 -7.75 -16.74 25.40
CA ARG A 2 -8.87 -15.86 25.03
C ARG A 2 -8.30 -14.53 24.54
N VAL A 3 -8.96 -13.96 23.54
CA VAL A 3 -8.55 -12.71 22.90
C VAL A 3 -9.75 -11.76 22.79
N ARG A 4 -9.55 -10.49 23.09
CA ARG A 4 -10.54 -9.43 22.98
C ARG A 4 -10.17 -8.49 21.84
N LEU A 5 -11.11 -8.19 20.96
CA LEU A 5 -10.93 -7.15 19.95
C LEU A 5 -11.16 -5.76 20.57
N SER A 6 -10.35 -4.79 20.17
CA SER A 6 -10.67 -3.37 20.43
C SER A 6 -11.87 -2.94 19.58
N PRO A 7 -12.58 -1.87 19.96
CA PRO A 7 -13.39 -1.16 19.00
C PRO A 7 -12.54 -0.67 17.81
N PRO A 8 -13.11 -0.57 16.61
CA PRO A 8 -12.45 0.12 15.49
C PRO A 8 -12.15 1.56 15.85
N ALA A 9 -10.95 2.04 15.52
CA ALA A 9 -10.49 3.37 15.88
C ALA A 9 -9.71 4.05 14.75
N ALA A 10 -9.69 5.39 14.75
CA ALA A 10 -8.71 6.17 14.03
C ALA A 10 -7.37 6.13 14.77
N ALA A 11 -6.26 6.19 14.02
CA ALA A 11 -4.95 6.16 14.63
C ALA A 11 -4.66 7.42 15.44
N THR A 12 -4.02 7.22 16.59
CA THR A 12 -3.52 8.27 17.47
C THR A 12 -2.06 8.02 17.83
N ALA A 13 -1.32 9.05 18.18
CA ALA A 13 0.10 8.91 18.55
C ALA A 13 0.30 7.93 19.73
N GLY A 14 -0.62 7.89 20.69
CA GLY A 14 -0.54 7.00 21.85
C GLY A 14 -0.64 5.52 21.54
N ALA A 15 -1.26 5.13 20.40
CA ALA A 15 -1.39 3.74 19.99
C ALA A 15 -0.18 3.22 19.21
N LEU A 16 0.68 4.10 18.68
CA LEU A 16 1.76 3.69 17.79
C LEU A 16 2.83 2.80 18.45
N PRO A 17 3.30 3.03 19.69
CA PRO A 17 4.36 2.23 20.29
C PRO A 17 4.03 0.74 20.38
N GLU A 18 2.81 0.39 20.79
CA GLU A 18 2.39 -1.02 20.89
C GLU A 18 2.25 -1.68 19.52
N ILE A 19 1.77 -0.92 18.51
CA ILE A 19 1.64 -1.41 17.13
C ILE A 19 3.03 -1.64 16.53
N VAL A 20 3.98 -0.72 16.71
CA VAL A 20 5.38 -0.89 16.28
C VAL A 20 5.97 -2.15 16.90
N ALA A 21 5.82 -2.33 18.21
CA ALA A 21 6.33 -3.50 18.91
C ALA A 21 5.78 -4.82 18.37
N LEU A 22 4.49 -4.88 18.04
CA LEU A 22 3.89 -6.05 17.39
C LEU A 22 4.46 -6.26 15.97
N LEU A 23 4.54 -5.19 15.16
CA LEU A 23 5.03 -5.28 13.79
C LEU A 23 6.50 -5.75 13.74
N ASP A 24 7.35 -5.29 14.67
CA ASP A 24 8.74 -5.74 14.78
C ASP A 24 8.85 -7.22 15.18
N ARG A 25 7.95 -7.72 16.03
CA ARG A 25 7.89 -9.15 16.34
C ARG A 25 7.46 -10.00 15.15
N VAL A 26 6.50 -9.52 14.39
CA VAL A 26 5.93 -10.27 13.24
C VAL A 26 6.82 -10.16 12.00
N PHE A 27 7.49 -9.02 11.80
CA PHE A 27 8.30 -8.71 10.63
C PHE A 27 9.74 -8.30 11.02
N PRO A 28 10.55 -9.18 11.61
CA PRO A 28 11.85 -8.82 12.18
C PRO A 28 12.86 -8.30 11.16
N THR A 29 12.69 -8.63 9.88
CA THR A 29 13.56 -8.15 8.78
C THR A 29 13.14 -6.78 8.23
N ALA A 30 11.90 -6.38 8.43
CA ALA A 30 11.33 -5.12 7.96
C ALA A 30 11.07 -4.19 9.16
N ARG A 31 12.13 -3.96 9.98
CA ARG A 31 12.01 -3.14 11.20
C ARG A 31 11.31 -1.82 10.92
N ARG A 32 10.15 -1.66 11.53
CA ARG A 32 9.37 -0.43 11.47
C ARG A 32 9.82 0.52 12.56
N ARG A 33 10.14 1.75 12.20
CA ARG A 33 10.45 2.79 13.19
C ARG A 33 9.19 3.57 13.50
N ALA A 34 9.07 4.08 14.72
CA ALA A 34 7.93 4.90 15.11
C ALA A 34 7.67 6.08 14.14
N PRO A 35 8.69 6.82 13.63
CA PRO A 35 8.47 7.87 12.64
C PRO A 35 7.87 7.37 11.31
N ASP A 36 8.19 6.13 10.87
CA ASP A 36 7.59 5.56 9.64
C ASP A 36 6.09 5.32 9.83
N LEU A 37 5.71 4.78 11.01
CA LEU A 37 4.32 4.52 11.31
C LEU A 37 3.53 5.82 11.57
N GLU A 38 4.15 6.80 12.23
CA GLU A 38 3.58 8.14 12.41
C GLU A 38 3.29 8.80 11.05
N TRP A 39 4.27 8.78 10.14
CA TRP A 39 4.09 9.27 8.78
C TRP A 39 2.93 8.56 8.08
N GLN A 40 2.90 7.25 8.12
CA GLN A 40 1.91 6.44 7.41
C GLN A 40 0.49 6.59 8.01
N TYR A 41 0.38 6.63 9.35
CA TYR A 41 -0.91 6.55 10.05
C TYR A 41 -1.51 7.90 10.41
N LEU A 42 -0.69 8.91 10.68
CA LEU A 42 -1.15 10.20 11.19
C LEU A 42 -1.00 11.35 10.20
N ARG A 43 0.02 11.29 9.33
CA ARG A 43 0.34 12.40 8.41
C ARG A 43 -0.20 12.20 6.98
N ASN A 44 -0.99 11.17 6.76
CA ASN A 44 -1.63 10.94 5.46
C ASN A 44 -2.67 12.04 5.19
N PRO A 45 -2.57 12.79 4.08
CA PRO A 45 -3.50 13.89 3.78
C PRO A 45 -4.93 13.44 3.53
N ALA A 46 -5.15 12.17 3.15
CA ALA A 46 -6.49 11.59 3.01
C ALA A 46 -7.15 11.24 4.36
N GLY A 47 -6.42 11.42 5.47
CA GLY A 47 -6.91 11.17 6.82
C GLY A 47 -6.10 10.12 7.60
N PRO A 48 -6.36 9.97 8.90
CA PRO A 48 -5.66 9.00 9.74
C PRO A 48 -6.03 7.57 9.36
N ALA A 49 -5.10 6.64 9.58
CA ALA A 49 -5.36 5.21 9.44
C ALA A 49 -6.51 4.76 10.34
N ARG A 50 -7.28 3.80 9.88
CA ARG A 50 -8.32 3.12 10.67
C ARG A 50 -7.85 1.72 10.98
N TYR A 51 -8.02 1.25 12.22
CA TYR A 51 -7.53 -0.06 12.63
C TYR A 51 -8.40 -0.75 13.68
N VAL A 52 -8.18 -2.06 13.83
CA VAL A 52 -8.65 -2.88 14.95
C VAL A 52 -7.45 -3.66 15.50
N ASN A 53 -7.34 -3.64 16.81
CA ASN A 53 -6.36 -4.41 17.58
C ASN A 53 -7.03 -5.60 18.27
N ALA A 54 -6.24 -6.64 18.55
CA ALA A 54 -6.66 -7.76 19.38
C ALA A 54 -5.67 -7.98 20.52
N TYR A 55 -6.20 -8.06 21.74
CA TYR A 55 -5.45 -8.16 22.98
C TYR A 55 -5.72 -9.46 23.70
N THR A 56 -4.71 -10.01 24.36
CA THR A 56 -4.88 -11.10 25.34
C THR A 56 -5.65 -10.61 26.58
N GLU A 57 -6.04 -11.53 27.46
CA GLU A 57 -6.62 -11.16 28.76
C GLU A 57 -5.63 -10.39 29.66
N SER A 58 -4.32 -10.60 29.45
CA SER A 58 -3.25 -9.83 30.13
C SER A 58 -2.99 -8.45 29.53
N GLY A 59 -3.71 -8.07 28.45
CA GLY A 59 -3.57 -6.76 27.82
C GLY A 59 -2.45 -6.67 26.77
N GLU A 60 -1.84 -7.78 26.36
CA GLU A 60 -0.82 -7.77 25.32
C GLU A 60 -1.45 -7.71 23.92
N LEU A 61 -0.94 -6.82 23.05
CA LEU A 61 -1.36 -6.71 21.65
C LEU A 61 -0.80 -7.89 20.85
N VAL A 62 -1.69 -8.71 20.28
CA VAL A 62 -1.35 -9.94 19.54
C VAL A 62 -1.81 -9.96 18.09
N ALA A 63 -2.72 -9.06 17.71
CA ALA A 63 -3.04 -8.88 16.30
C ALA A 63 -3.45 -7.44 16.01
N HIS A 64 -3.13 -7.03 14.79
CA HIS A 64 -3.41 -5.70 14.26
C HIS A 64 -3.83 -5.81 12.80
N TYR A 65 -4.86 -5.08 12.41
CA TYR A 65 -5.25 -4.90 11.03
C TYR A 65 -5.61 -3.43 10.80
N ALA A 66 -5.00 -2.82 9.79
CA ALA A 66 -5.23 -1.43 9.47
C ALA A 66 -5.57 -1.22 7.99
N VAL A 67 -6.26 -0.12 7.73
CA VAL A 67 -6.44 0.45 6.40
C VAL A 67 -6.04 1.93 6.42
N LEU A 68 -5.38 2.35 5.35
CA LEU A 68 -4.97 3.73 5.11
C LEU A 68 -5.96 4.38 4.16
N PRO A 69 -6.54 5.54 4.46
CA PRO A 69 -7.27 6.30 3.47
C PRO A 69 -6.37 6.59 2.25
N THR A 70 -6.95 6.49 1.05
CA THR A 70 -6.25 6.79 -0.21
C THR A 70 -7.03 7.84 -0.99
N PRO A 71 -6.40 8.49 -1.98
CA PRO A 71 -7.14 9.28 -2.95
C PRO A 71 -8.26 8.45 -3.61
N PRO A 72 -9.33 9.10 -4.07
CA PRO A 72 -10.42 8.41 -4.78
C PRO A 72 -9.95 7.80 -6.10
N LEU A 73 -10.75 6.93 -6.67
CA LEU A 73 -10.51 6.41 -8.02
C LEU A 73 -10.58 7.56 -9.04
N ALA A 74 -9.57 7.64 -9.93
CA ALA A 74 -9.49 8.66 -10.96
C ALA A 74 -10.51 8.40 -12.08
N GLU A 75 -11.40 9.34 -12.37
CA GLU A 75 -12.37 9.23 -13.48
C GLU A 75 -13.18 7.92 -13.45
N SER A 76 -13.52 7.44 -12.27
CA SER A 76 -14.26 6.19 -12.11
C SER A 76 -15.75 6.38 -12.40
N PRO A 77 -16.40 5.45 -13.10
CA PRO A 77 -17.85 5.43 -13.24
C PRO A 77 -18.56 5.07 -11.93
N VAL A 78 -17.81 4.57 -10.94
CA VAL A 78 -18.32 4.22 -9.60
C VAL A 78 -17.66 5.12 -8.58
N ALA A 79 -18.46 5.89 -7.86
CA ALA A 79 -17.99 6.72 -6.76
C ALA A 79 -18.05 5.94 -5.43
N PHE A 80 -16.98 6.06 -4.65
CA PHE A 80 -16.94 5.59 -3.27
C PHE A 80 -16.70 6.79 -2.36
N PRO A 81 -17.50 6.94 -1.29
CA PRO A 81 -17.25 7.97 -0.27
C PRO A 81 -15.83 7.85 0.30
N CYS A 82 -15.37 6.61 0.47
CA CYS A 82 -14.04 6.32 0.99
C CYS A 82 -13.36 5.21 0.21
N THR A 83 -12.08 5.43 -0.10
CA THR A 83 -11.17 4.43 -0.65
C THR A 83 -10.04 4.22 0.33
N TYR A 84 -9.67 2.97 0.55
CA TYR A 84 -8.65 2.58 1.51
C TYR A 84 -7.63 1.63 0.88
N PHE A 85 -6.44 1.62 1.45
CA PHE A 85 -5.42 0.62 1.19
C PHE A 85 -5.19 -0.25 2.43
N SER A 86 -5.31 -1.59 2.29
CA SER A 86 -5.04 -2.56 3.36
C SER A 86 -3.54 -2.61 3.65
N ALA A 87 -3.15 -2.31 4.88
CA ALA A 87 -1.76 -2.23 5.30
C ALA A 87 -1.52 -2.89 6.66
N ASN A 88 -0.27 -3.25 6.94
CA ASN A 88 0.21 -3.66 8.26
C ASN A 88 -0.65 -4.74 8.94
N THR A 89 -1.07 -5.76 8.19
CA THR A 89 -1.77 -6.93 8.74
C THR A 89 -0.77 -7.78 9.51
N ALA A 90 -0.93 -7.89 10.82
CA ALA A 90 -0.03 -8.64 11.69
C ALA A 90 -0.79 -9.50 12.69
N VAL A 91 -0.33 -10.73 12.90
CA VAL A 91 -0.75 -11.61 13.99
C VAL A 91 0.51 -12.22 14.59
N ASP A 92 0.66 -12.10 15.89
CA ASP A 92 1.79 -12.66 16.62
C ASP A 92 1.81 -14.19 16.45
N PRO A 93 2.91 -14.76 15.94
CA PRO A 93 3.01 -16.22 15.76
C PRO A 93 2.81 -17.01 17.07
N ALA A 94 3.14 -16.42 18.22
CA ALA A 94 2.96 -17.02 19.53
C ALA A 94 1.48 -17.07 19.96
N ALA A 95 0.65 -16.16 19.43
CA ALA A 95 -0.77 -16.09 19.80
C ALA A 95 -1.59 -17.27 19.29
N ARG A 96 -1.27 -17.84 18.14
CA ARG A 96 -1.85 -19.05 17.51
C ARG A 96 -3.38 -19.21 17.64
N VAL A 97 -4.13 -18.11 17.54
CA VAL A 97 -5.60 -18.14 17.55
C VAL A 97 -6.09 -18.23 16.11
N PRO A 98 -6.68 -19.36 15.68
CA PRO A 98 -7.22 -19.49 14.33
C PRO A 98 -8.25 -18.41 14.03
N GLY A 99 -8.18 -17.82 12.83
CA GLY A 99 -9.14 -16.82 12.38
C GLY A 99 -8.99 -15.42 12.98
N LEU A 100 -7.97 -15.16 13.80
CA LEU A 100 -7.79 -13.87 14.47
C LEU A 100 -7.63 -12.71 13.47
N MET A 101 -6.82 -12.88 12.41
CA MET A 101 -6.72 -11.91 11.30
C MET A 101 -8.09 -11.61 10.67
N VAL A 102 -8.88 -12.67 10.46
CA VAL A 102 -10.21 -12.55 9.85
C VAL A 102 -11.17 -11.79 10.77
N ALA A 103 -11.11 -12.06 12.08
CA ALA A 103 -11.94 -11.40 13.06
C ALA A 103 -11.63 -9.89 13.16
N THR A 104 -10.35 -9.51 13.21
CA THR A 104 -9.92 -8.11 13.24
C THR A 104 -10.34 -7.37 11.96
N ALA A 105 -10.08 -7.96 10.79
CA ALA A 105 -10.45 -7.37 9.51
C ALA A 105 -11.98 -7.20 9.37
N ARG A 106 -12.77 -8.21 9.72
CA ARG A 106 -14.24 -8.13 9.68
C ARG A 106 -14.80 -7.09 10.63
N ALA A 107 -14.21 -6.92 11.80
CA ALA A 107 -14.62 -5.88 12.74
C ALA A 107 -14.40 -4.49 12.14
N LEU A 108 -13.25 -4.26 11.51
CA LEU A 108 -12.96 -2.99 10.83
C LEU A 108 -13.89 -2.78 9.62
N PHE A 109 -14.10 -3.78 8.78
CA PHE A 109 -14.97 -3.64 7.60
C PHE A 109 -16.41 -3.28 7.95
N ARG A 110 -16.96 -3.82 9.03
CA ARG A 110 -18.29 -3.44 9.52
C ARG A 110 -18.37 -1.97 9.91
N GLU A 111 -17.30 -1.43 10.48
CA GLU A 111 -17.23 -0.02 10.82
C GLU A 111 -17.14 0.86 9.57
N LEU A 112 -16.26 0.49 8.63
CA LEU A 112 -16.09 1.26 7.39
C LEU A 112 -17.36 1.31 6.53
N GLN A 113 -18.25 0.33 6.67
CA GLN A 113 -19.52 0.29 5.93
C GLN A 113 -20.62 1.21 6.52
N ARG A 114 -20.44 1.74 7.74
CA ARG A 114 -21.46 2.58 8.37
C ARG A 114 -21.71 3.89 7.66
N ASP A 115 -20.65 4.42 7.06
CA ASP A 115 -20.69 5.71 6.33
C ASP A 115 -21.01 5.53 4.83
N GLY A 116 -21.45 4.33 4.42
CA GLY A 116 -21.78 3.99 3.04
C GLY A 116 -20.83 2.97 2.42
N PRO A 117 -20.94 2.75 1.09
CA PRO A 117 -20.08 1.83 0.39
C PRO A 117 -18.62 2.33 0.41
N ALA A 118 -17.68 1.42 0.67
CA ALA A 118 -16.26 1.72 0.68
C ALA A 118 -15.47 0.74 -0.19
N LEU A 119 -14.32 1.17 -0.68
CA LEU A 119 -13.40 0.35 -1.46
C LEU A 119 -12.13 0.09 -0.66
N VAL A 120 -11.71 -1.16 -0.56
CA VAL A 120 -10.43 -1.55 0.05
C VAL A 120 -9.56 -2.20 -1.02
N LEU A 121 -8.45 -1.55 -1.35
CA LEU A 121 -7.38 -2.04 -2.20
C LEU A 121 -6.32 -2.73 -1.36
N GLY A 122 -5.54 -3.65 -1.93
CA GLY A 122 -4.43 -4.26 -1.23
C GLY A 122 -3.44 -4.95 -2.17
N VAL A 123 -2.21 -5.11 -1.69
CA VAL A 123 -1.19 -5.94 -2.32
C VAL A 123 -0.83 -7.03 -1.33
N ALA A 124 -1.32 -8.24 -1.59
CA ALA A 124 -1.12 -9.37 -0.69
C ALA A 124 0.18 -10.11 -1.00
N ASN A 125 0.84 -10.56 0.07
CA ASN A 125 1.94 -11.50 -0.02
C ASN A 125 1.43 -12.96 0.02
N GLU A 126 2.33 -13.91 -0.15
CA GLU A 126 2.01 -15.34 -0.17
C GLU A 126 1.24 -15.80 1.08
N ASN A 127 1.62 -15.30 2.26
CA ASN A 127 1.03 -15.72 3.55
C ASN A 127 -0.39 -15.17 3.75
N SER A 128 -0.67 -13.98 3.25
CA SER A 128 -1.95 -13.29 3.48
C SER A 128 -2.98 -13.52 2.36
N PHE A 129 -2.54 -13.84 1.14
CA PHE A 129 -3.37 -13.92 -0.06
C PHE A 129 -4.58 -14.84 0.10
N GLN A 130 -4.36 -16.05 0.62
CA GLN A 130 -5.44 -17.03 0.83
C GLN A 130 -6.49 -16.52 1.84
N GLY A 131 -6.06 -15.90 2.93
CA GLY A 131 -6.96 -15.32 3.93
C GLY A 131 -7.82 -14.19 3.35
N PHE A 132 -7.21 -13.31 2.57
CA PHE A 132 -7.92 -12.22 1.92
C PHE A 132 -8.92 -12.71 0.86
N THR A 133 -8.49 -13.60 -0.03
CA THR A 133 -9.35 -13.99 -1.17
C THR A 133 -10.41 -15.01 -0.79
N ARG A 134 -10.08 -16.07 -0.04
CA ARG A 134 -11.02 -17.16 0.29
C ARG A 134 -11.92 -16.84 1.46
N VAL A 135 -11.45 -16.04 2.44
CA VAL A 135 -12.17 -15.85 3.71
C VAL A 135 -12.72 -14.43 3.86
N LEU A 136 -11.94 -13.43 3.47
CA LEU A 136 -12.33 -12.02 3.56
C LEU A 136 -13.02 -11.48 2.30
N GLY A 137 -13.20 -12.31 1.25
CA GLY A 137 -13.97 -11.96 0.06
C GLY A 137 -13.33 -10.89 -0.82
N PHE A 138 -12.02 -10.76 -0.80
CA PHE A 138 -11.31 -9.95 -1.79
C PHE A 138 -11.32 -10.62 -3.16
N ARG A 139 -11.50 -9.83 -4.21
CA ARG A 139 -11.31 -10.28 -5.59
C ARG A 139 -9.85 -10.11 -5.96
N HIS A 140 -9.27 -11.14 -6.53
CA HIS A 140 -7.92 -11.09 -7.10
C HIS A 140 -7.99 -10.47 -8.49
N LEU A 141 -7.26 -9.39 -8.72
CA LEU A 141 -7.18 -8.72 -10.02
C LEU A 141 -6.01 -9.24 -10.86
N GLY A 142 -4.94 -9.66 -10.22
CA GLY A 142 -3.74 -10.20 -10.85
C GLY A 142 -2.48 -9.86 -10.05
N ARG A 143 -1.32 -10.18 -10.65
CA ARG A 143 -0.01 -9.93 -10.03
C ARG A 143 0.63 -8.67 -10.59
N LEU A 144 1.26 -7.86 -9.74
CA LEU A 144 2.07 -6.74 -10.21
C LEU A 144 3.28 -7.27 -10.98
N THR A 145 3.58 -6.60 -12.08
CA THR A 145 4.83 -6.81 -12.81
C THR A 145 5.93 -6.00 -12.15
N LEU A 146 7.06 -6.64 -11.85
CA LEU A 146 8.26 -5.98 -11.34
C LEU A 146 9.33 -6.02 -12.43
N THR A 147 9.84 -4.84 -12.82
CA THR A 147 10.84 -4.69 -13.88
C THR A 147 12.04 -3.87 -13.41
N VAL A 148 13.23 -4.23 -13.90
CA VAL A 148 14.44 -3.42 -13.71
C VAL A 148 14.78 -2.75 -15.04
N HIS A 149 15.07 -1.47 -14.98
CA HIS A 149 15.44 -0.62 -16.09
C HIS A 149 16.90 -0.18 -15.98
N ALA A 150 17.55 0.00 -17.11
CA ALA A 150 18.93 0.49 -17.15
C ALA A 150 19.05 1.87 -16.47
N PRO A 151 20.24 2.20 -15.93
CA PRO A 151 20.51 3.52 -15.40
C PRO A 151 20.15 4.63 -16.40
N GLY A 152 19.57 5.73 -15.87
CA GLY A 152 19.18 6.87 -16.72
C GLY A 152 17.90 6.67 -17.55
N THR A 153 17.33 5.45 -17.61
CA THR A 153 16.10 5.19 -18.36
C THR A 153 14.88 5.22 -17.45
N MET A 154 13.72 5.60 -18.00
CA MET A 154 12.43 5.56 -17.29
C MET A 154 11.50 4.54 -17.94
N PRO A 155 10.65 3.86 -17.14
CA PRO A 155 9.65 2.97 -17.71
C PRO A 155 8.68 3.76 -18.60
N ALA A 156 8.51 3.31 -19.84
CA ALA A 156 7.46 3.81 -20.72
C ALA A 156 6.14 3.14 -20.31
N VAL A 157 5.17 3.93 -19.87
CA VAL A 157 3.90 3.42 -19.32
C VAL A 157 2.73 4.06 -20.04
N SER A 158 1.81 3.26 -20.58
CA SER A 158 0.74 3.71 -21.46
C SER A 158 -0.67 3.77 -20.84
N ALA A 159 -0.86 3.24 -19.62
CA ALA A 159 -2.19 3.18 -19.01
C ALA A 159 -2.46 4.39 -18.10
N PRO A 160 -3.72 4.88 -18.03
CA PRO A 160 -4.12 5.90 -17.06
C PRO A 160 -4.08 5.37 -15.63
N ARG A 161 -3.97 6.25 -14.63
CA ARG A 161 -3.85 5.89 -13.21
C ARG A 161 -5.17 5.37 -12.64
N ALA A 162 -5.07 4.50 -11.63
CA ALA A 162 -6.22 4.03 -10.86
C ALA A 162 -6.70 5.06 -9.84
N LEU A 163 -5.78 5.75 -9.15
CA LEU A 163 -6.08 6.73 -8.10
C LEU A 163 -5.84 8.16 -8.58
N ALA A 164 -6.70 9.08 -8.14
CA ALA A 164 -6.57 10.52 -8.38
C ALA A 164 -5.60 11.12 -7.36
N GLN A 165 -4.34 11.29 -7.75
CA GLN A 165 -3.28 11.81 -6.89
C GLN A 165 -3.19 13.33 -7.04
N ASP A 166 -3.26 14.03 -5.91
CA ASP A 166 -3.02 15.47 -5.82
C ASP A 166 -1.61 15.78 -5.29
N LEU A 167 -1.26 17.08 -5.27
CA LEU A 167 0.05 17.53 -4.81
C LEU A 167 0.26 17.20 -3.30
N ALA A 168 -0.78 17.25 -2.48
CA ALA A 168 -0.67 16.92 -1.06
C ALA A 168 -0.31 15.44 -0.86
N HIS A 169 -0.92 14.54 -1.64
CA HIS A 169 -0.59 13.12 -1.63
C HIS A 169 0.84 12.85 -2.13
N LEU A 170 1.25 13.50 -3.20
CA LEU A 170 2.62 13.39 -3.72
C LEU A 170 3.65 13.89 -2.69
N ALA A 171 3.41 15.04 -2.07
CA ALA A 171 4.28 15.61 -1.04
C ALA A 171 4.39 14.68 0.17
N TRP A 172 3.26 14.13 0.63
CA TRP A 172 3.27 13.15 1.73
C TRP A 172 4.07 11.90 1.38
N ARG A 173 3.85 11.31 0.19
CA ARG A 173 4.56 10.08 -0.23
C ARG A 173 6.07 10.29 -0.35
N THR A 174 6.49 11.46 -0.77
CA THR A 174 7.91 11.81 -0.93
C THR A 174 8.58 12.23 0.37
N ALA A 175 7.82 12.55 1.42
CA ALA A 175 8.32 12.94 2.75
C ALA A 175 8.48 11.75 3.72
N ARG A 176 8.55 10.51 3.22
CA ARG A 176 8.74 9.32 4.08
C ARG A 176 10.05 9.44 4.87
N PRO A 177 10.03 9.25 6.20
CA PRO A 177 11.21 9.34 7.04
C PRO A 177 12.31 8.35 6.67
N GLY A 178 13.55 8.79 6.68
CA GLY A 178 14.74 7.94 6.48
C GLY A 178 14.89 7.35 5.08
N VAL A 179 14.12 7.86 4.09
CA VAL A 179 14.17 7.42 2.70
C VAL A 179 14.52 8.62 1.81
N ALA A 180 15.54 8.46 0.95
CA ALA A 180 15.91 9.51 0.00
C ALA A 180 14.99 9.46 -1.22
N THR A 181 14.24 10.54 -1.44
CA THR A 181 13.33 10.70 -2.58
C THR A 181 13.90 11.69 -3.59
N TYR A 182 13.63 11.44 -4.86
CA TYR A 182 14.13 12.24 -5.99
C TYR A 182 12.98 12.54 -6.96
N GLY A 183 13.08 13.71 -7.62
CA GLY A 183 12.15 14.14 -8.65
C GLY A 183 12.83 14.39 -9.98
N ASP A 184 12.21 13.96 -11.07
CA ASP A 184 12.57 14.31 -12.43
C ASP A 184 11.40 15.04 -13.08
N PRO A 185 11.34 16.39 -13.00
CA PRO A 185 10.23 17.16 -13.56
C PRO A 185 10.04 16.93 -15.06
N ALA A 186 11.13 16.94 -15.84
CA ALA A 186 11.05 16.76 -17.29
C ALA A 186 10.54 15.38 -17.70
N GLY A 187 10.84 14.33 -16.90
CA GLY A 187 10.31 12.99 -17.09
C GLY A 187 8.99 12.73 -16.35
N GLY A 188 8.49 13.70 -15.59
CA GLY A 188 7.28 13.54 -14.76
C GLY A 188 7.38 12.39 -13.76
N ALA A 189 8.57 12.16 -13.17
CA ALA A 189 8.84 10.97 -12.38
C ALA A 189 9.24 11.27 -10.94
N LEU A 190 8.80 10.40 -10.04
CA LEU A 190 9.21 10.35 -8.64
C LEU A 190 9.90 9.01 -8.37
N THR A 191 11.05 9.05 -7.71
CA THR A 191 11.80 7.84 -7.34
C THR A 191 12.24 7.89 -5.89
N VAL A 192 12.48 6.71 -5.31
CA VAL A 192 12.98 6.55 -3.95
C VAL A 192 14.18 5.60 -3.95
N ARG A 193 15.27 5.99 -3.27
CA ARG A 193 16.46 5.15 -3.15
C ARG A 193 16.21 4.02 -2.15
N LEU A 194 16.46 2.80 -2.59
CA LEU A 194 16.40 1.61 -1.75
C LEU A 194 17.58 0.66 -2.02
N ARG A 195 17.73 -0.35 -1.17
CA ARG A 195 18.64 -1.47 -1.42
C ARG A 195 17.83 -2.73 -1.67
N TYR A 196 18.00 -3.32 -2.84
CA TYR A 196 17.35 -4.57 -3.22
C TYR A 196 18.40 -5.68 -3.35
N HIS A 197 18.34 -6.70 -2.51
CA HIS A 197 19.41 -7.69 -2.38
C HIS A 197 20.83 -7.08 -2.22
N GLY A 198 20.91 -5.97 -1.46
CA GLY A 198 22.18 -5.26 -1.24
C GLY A 198 22.60 -4.28 -2.34
N VAL A 199 21.97 -4.34 -3.51
CA VAL A 199 22.23 -3.45 -4.64
C VAL A 199 21.42 -2.16 -4.50
N PRO A 200 22.04 -0.96 -4.62
CA PRO A 200 21.30 0.29 -4.64
C PRO A 200 20.46 0.39 -5.93
N LEU A 201 19.16 0.67 -5.76
CA LEU A 201 18.21 0.87 -6.83
C LEU A 201 17.37 2.12 -6.55
N ASP A 202 16.90 2.79 -7.60
CA ASP A 202 15.87 3.80 -7.49
C ASP A 202 14.52 3.17 -7.84
N ALA A 203 13.69 2.90 -6.82
CA ALA A 203 12.32 2.46 -7.07
C ALA A 203 11.51 3.63 -7.64
N VAL A 204 10.95 3.42 -8.82
CA VAL A 204 10.08 4.42 -9.46
C VAL A 204 8.73 4.37 -8.78
N LEU A 205 8.44 5.36 -7.96
CA LEU A 205 7.17 5.50 -7.28
C LEU A 205 6.07 5.77 -8.30
N SER A 206 6.33 6.69 -9.23
CA SER A 206 5.36 7.12 -10.22
C SER A 206 6.03 7.69 -11.47
N THR A 207 5.32 7.63 -12.60
CA THR A 207 5.71 8.24 -13.89
C THR A 207 4.55 9.05 -14.47
N GLY A 208 4.86 9.98 -15.40
CA GLY A 208 3.85 10.79 -16.10
C GLY A 208 3.05 11.70 -15.16
N GLN A 209 3.70 12.21 -14.12
CA GLN A 209 3.19 13.33 -13.33
C GLN A 209 3.34 14.64 -14.12
N PRO A 210 2.44 15.62 -13.92
CA PRO A 210 2.66 16.95 -14.46
C PRO A 210 4.02 17.52 -14.03
N GLU A 211 4.73 18.17 -14.95
CA GLU A 211 6.06 18.75 -14.68
C GLU A 211 6.02 19.71 -13.49
N GLU A 212 5.04 20.60 -13.47
CA GLU A 212 4.83 21.57 -12.40
C GLU A 212 4.58 20.90 -11.03
N ALA A 213 3.90 19.76 -11.00
CA ALA A 213 3.66 19.01 -9.76
C ALA A 213 4.96 18.43 -9.20
N VAL A 214 5.82 17.86 -10.05
CA VAL A 214 7.12 17.31 -9.62
C VAL A 214 8.09 18.45 -9.25
N ALA A 215 8.13 19.53 -10.03
CA ALA A 215 8.95 20.69 -9.75
C ALA A 215 8.58 21.37 -8.42
N GLY A 216 7.28 21.48 -8.13
CA GLY A 216 6.76 22.06 -6.88
C GLY A 216 7.16 21.30 -5.61
N LEU A 217 7.59 20.04 -5.71
CA LEU A 217 8.11 19.26 -4.58
C LEU A 217 9.56 19.62 -4.22
N ALA A 218 10.27 20.36 -5.07
CA ALA A 218 11.66 20.80 -4.87
C ALA A 218 12.64 19.66 -4.52
N LEU A 219 12.43 18.48 -5.07
CA LEU A 219 13.25 17.30 -4.79
C LEU A 219 14.57 17.32 -5.59
N PRO A 220 15.66 16.72 -5.05
CA PRO A 220 16.88 16.51 -5.81
C PRO A 220 16.62 15.59 -7.01
N ARG A 221 17.42 15.77 -8.08
CA ARG A 221 17.34 14.88 -9.25
C ARG A 221 17.90 13.48 -8.95
N PRO A 222 17.32 12.41 -9.52
CA PRO A 222 17.85 11.06 -9.37
C PRO A 222 19.21 10.91 -10.06
N ALA A 223 20.08 10.10 -9.49
CA ALA A 223 21.37 9.80 -10.13
C ALA A 223 21.17 8.99 -11.42
N VAL A 224 21.81 9.42 -12.49
CA VAL A 224 21.66 8.79 -13.82
C VAL A 224 22.30 7.41 -13.96
N TRP A 225 23.20 7.05 -13.03
CA TRP A 225 23.95 5.77 -13.06
C TRP A 225 23.33 4.67 -12.20
N VAL A 226 22.22 4.93 -11.51
CA VAL A 226 21.54 3.94 -10.66
C VAL A 226 20.43 3.24 -11.45
N PRO A 227 20.39 1.90 -11.48
CA PRO A 227 19.29 1.15 -12.08
C PRO A 227 17.95 1.46 -11.41
N ARG A 228 16.87 1.36 -12.15
CA ARG A 228 15.52 1.69 -11.67
C ARG A 228 14.66 0.45 -11.54
N LEU A 229 13.98 0.32 -10.40
CA LEU A 229 13.00 -0.73 -10.12
C LEU A 229 11.61 -0.15 -10.29
N TYR A 230 10.77 -0.81 -11.07
CA TYR A 230 9.39 -0.37 -11.24
C TYR A 230 8.42 -1.53 -11.01
N ALA A 231 7.37 -1.29 -10.24
CA ALA A 231 6.27 -2.22 -10.05
C ALA A 231 4.97 -1.60 -10.54
N SER A 232 4.21 -2.34 -11.34
CA SER A 232 2.92 -1.89 -11.84
C SER A 232 1.97 -3.03 -12.11
N PHE A 233 0.68 -2.70 -12.12
CA PHE A 233 -0.40 -3.53 -12.59
C PHE A 233 -1.21 -2.74 -13.62
N GLY A 234 -1.83 -3.44 -14.59
CA GLY A 234 -2.73 -2.83 -15.58
C GLY A 234 -2.04 -2.00 -16.67
N ALA A 235 -0.72 -1.96 -16.70
CA ALA A 235 0.05 -1.21 -17.68
C ALA A 235 1.01 -2.11 -18.47
N ARG A 236 1.20 -1.80 -19.76
CA ARG A 236 2.36 -2.31 -20.52
C ARG A 236 3.56 -1.47 -20.18
N VAL A 237 4.63 -2.11 -19.75
CA VAL A 237 5.89 -1.46 -19.38
C VAL A 237 6.94 -1.80 -20.43
N GLY A 238 7.40 -0.78 -21.15
CA GLY A 238 8.46 -0.93 -22.16
C GLY A 238 9.86 -0.66 -21.56
N GLY A 239 10.90 -1.23 -22.17
CA GLY A 239 12.30 -0.88 -21.92
C GLY A 239 12.95 -1.51 -20.67
N GLY A 240 12.26 -2.39 -19.95
CA GLY A 240 12.79 -3.06 -18.77
C GLY A 240 12.89 -4.57 -18.89
N VAL A 241 13.66 -5.19 -17.98
CA VAL A 241 13.76 -6.64 -17.81
C VAL A 241 12.92 -7.07 -16.62
N ALA A 242 12.06 -8.07 -16.83
CA ALA A 242 11.21 -8.60 -15.76
C ALA A 242 12.05 -9.27 -14.66
N VAL A 243 11.78 -8.94 -13.40
CA VAL A 243 12.41 -9.60 -12.26
C VAL A 243 11.87 -11.02 -12.14
N PRO A 244 12.73 -12.05 -12.18
CA PRO A 244 12.30 -13.44 -12.00
C PRO A 244 11.59 -13.65 -10.65
N GLY A 245 10.59 -14.54 -10.60
CA GLY A 245 9.79 -14.78 -9.39
C GLY A 245 10.62 -15.08 -8.14
N ARG A 246 11.69 -15.87 -8.27
CA ARG A 246 12.62 -16.22 -7.17
C ARG A 246 13.38 -15.04 -6.55
N LEU A 247 13.48 -13.92 -7.28
CA LEU A 247 14.16 -12.71 -6.83
C LEU A 247 13.18 -11.66 -6.32
N ARG A 248 11.87 -11.89 -6.40
CA ARG A 248 10.86 -10.94 -5.91
C ARG A 248 10.74 -11.03 -4.38
N PRO A 249 10.48 -9.92 -3.69
CA PRO A 249 10.29 -9.94 -2.23
C PRO A 249 9.01 -10.69 -1.85
N SER A 250 8.03 -10.69 -2.74
CA SER A 250 6.75 -11.37 -2.58
C SER A 250 6.04 -11.48 -3.93
N PRO A 251 4.98 -12.31 -4.06
CA PRO A 251 4.17 -12.39 -5.28
C PRO A 251 3.52 -11.05 -5.70
N LEU A 252 3.28 -10.11 -4.77
CA LEU A 252 2.63 -8.81 -5.00
C LEU A 252 1.28 -8.99 -5.70
N GLU A 253 0.37 -9.75 -5.07
CA GLU A 253 -0.97 -10.04 -5.61
C GLU A 253 -1.91 -8.84 -5.37
N TYR A 254 -2.36 -8.20 -6.44
CA TYR A 254 -3.30 -7.08 -6.36
C TYR A 254 -4.70 -7.58 -6.09
N ILE A 255 -5.28 -7.12 -5.01
CA ILE A 255 -6.59 -7.54 -4.51
C ILE A 255 -7.47 -6.34 -4.22
N VAL A 256 -8.77 -6.52 -4.37
CA VAL A 256 -9.77 -5.48 -4.11
C VAL A 256 -10.98 -6.06 -3.40
N ARG A 257 -11.55 -5.30 -2.47
CA ARG A 257 -12.82 -5.60 -1.83
C ARG A 257 -13.73 -4.38 -1.85
N VAL A 258 -14.93 -4.55 -2.36
CA VAL A 258 -16.03 -3.61 -2.20
C VAL A 258 -16.76 -3.94 -0.90
N LEU A 259 -16.93 -2.96 -0.04
CA LEU A 259 -17.75 -3.03 1.17
C LEU A 259 -19.08 -2.33 0.87
N GLY A 260 -20.20 -3.03 1.06
CA GLY A 260 -21.54 -2.53 0.75
C GLY A 260 -22.18 -3.27 -0.42
N ASP A 261 -22.61 -2.56 -1.45
CA ASP A 261 -23.37 -3.12 -2.55
C ASP A 261 -22.52 -4.06 -3.44
N ALA A 262 -22.94 -5.32 -3.54
CA ALA A 262 -22.31 -6.34 -4.36
C ALA A 262 -22.37 -6.03 -5.88
N ALA A 263 -23.35 -5.23 -6.32
CA ALA A 263 -23.47 -4.83 -7.71
C ALA A 263 -22.30 -3.95 -8.19
N LEU A 264 -21.61 -3.29 -7.26
CA LEU A 264 -20.45 -2.45 -7.57
C LEU A 264 -19.16 -3.24 -7.81
N VAL A 265 -19.11 -4.51 -7.44
CA VAL A 265 -17.87 -5.34 -7.51
C VAL A 265 -17.38 -5.45 -8.94
N GLU A 266 -18.23 -5.90 -9.85
CA GLU A 266 -17.85 -6.14 -11.24
C GLU A 266 -17.48 -4.85 -12.01
N PRO A 267 -18.24 -3.74 -11.90
CA PRO A 267 -17.86 -2.46 -12.50
C PRO A 267 -16.47 -1.98 -12.00
N VAL A 268 -16.20 -2.07 -10.70
CA VAL A 268 -14.91 -1.66 -10.12
C VAL A 268 -13.77 -2.55 -10.58
N CYS A 269 -13.94 -3.87 -10.56
CA CYS A 269 -12.91 -4.78 -11.05
C CYS A 269 -12.56 -4.49 -12.51
N ARG A 270 -13.58 -4.30 -13.36
CA ARG A 270 -13.42 -3.98 -14.78
C ARG A 270 -12.72 -2.64 -15.01
N TYR A 271 -13.01 -1.64 -14.17
CA TYR A 271 -12.32 -0.35 -14.16
C TYR A 271 -10.85 -0.52 -13.80
N LEU A 272 -10.53 -1.17 -12.66
CA LEU A 272 -9.17 -1.34 -12.15
C LEU A 272 -8.27 -2.18 -13.07
N LEU A 273 -8.83 -3.17 -13.76
CA LEU A 273 -8.10 -3.99 -14.75
C LEU A 273 -7.59 -3.17 -15.96
N ARG A 274 -8.14 -2.00 -16.22
CA ARG A 274 -7.76 -1.10 -17.33
C ARG A 274 -6.92 0.09 -16.88
N ARG A 275 -6.60 0.18 -15.59
CA ARG A 275 -5.87 1.30 -14.97
C ARG A 275 -4.56 0.81 -14.38
N ARG A 276 -3.55 1.69 -14.37
CA ARG A 276 -2.28 1.35 -13.73
C ARG A 276 -2.35 1.61 -12.23
N PHE A 277 -1.74 0.70 -11.50
CA PHE A 277 -1.48 0.78 -10.08
C PHE A 277 0.02 0.60 -9.88
N GLU A 278 0.69 1.50 -9.19
CA GLU A 278 2.15 1.56 -9.13
C GLU A 278 2.66 1.79 -7.68
N PHE A 279 3.97 1.84 -7.45
CA PHE A 279 4.55 1.98 -6.09
C PHE A 279 4.04 3.18 -5.30
N LEU A 280 3.63 4.25 -5.97
CA LEU A 280 3.04 5.42 -5.31
C LEU A 280 1.70 5.07 -4.61
N ASP A 281 0.98 4.10 -5.14
CA ASP A 281 -0.35 3.72 -4.68
C ASP A 281 -0.32 2.77 -3.48
N PHE A 282 0.85 2.15 -3.18
CA PHE A 282 0.99 1.19 -2.08
C PHE A 282 2.36 1.26 -1.40
N ASP A 283 2.43 0.82 -0.15
CA ASP A 283 3.62 0.93 0.70
C ASP A 283 4.36 -0.41 0.82
N VAL A 284 5.25 -0.69 -0.11
CA VAL A 284 6.12 -1.90 -0.11
C VAL A 284 7.61 -1.53 -0.20
N VAL A 285 7.93 -0.25 -0.20
CA VAL A 285 9.31 0.24 -0.40
C VAL A 285 9.85 0.84 0.88
#